data_616e9ad6866df2dd8ec60cf2f274a295
#
_entry.id   616e9ad6866df2dd8ec60cf2f274a295
#
_cell.length_a   1.000
_cell.length_b   1.000
_cell.length_c   1.000
_cell.angle_alpha   90.00
_cell.angle_beta   90.00
_cell.angle_gamma   90.00
#
_symmetry.space_group_name_H-M   'P 1'
#
loop_
_entity.id
_entity.type
_entity.pdbx_description
1 polymer ?
#
loop_
_entity_poly.entity_id
_entity_poly.type
_entity_poly.pdbx_seq_one_letter_code
_entity_poly.pdbx_strand_id
1 'polypeptide(L)'
;MSPENQQVSEDFYTSGDLWFSQSELQQLVVKVARGSGYCWSDAEEIGWAASWLSKFGLPGEDVVLSLMHSSELIAPTPTPQFWKEGRIPHCPLRCGLALMDFAQLPEGLGTSSLVIESMLGLPCFLAFAARTARQIQHPLKIQWEEQSLFINEVAQPSVEIDKVSMEFGKIVEVKITRSDSDMAYVRTKNSQYCVRVSSQSFEQLEAFAQQTLVPASDLSRLRAGGHDNPTS
;
A
#
# COMPACT_ATOMS: atom_id res chain seq x y z
N MET A 1 -32.36 -19.24 15.71
CA MET A 1 -31.71 -18.36 14.71
C MET A 1 -32.08 -16.95 15.13
N SER A 2 -31.09 -16.17 15.55
CA SER A 2 -31.30 -14.80 16.06
C SER A 2 -31.51 -13.84 14.88
N PRO A 3 -32.37 -12.82 15.01
CA PRO A 3 -32.68 -11.87 13.94
C PRO A 3 -31.49 -11.03 13.46
N GLU A 4 -30.42 -10.96 14.22
CA GLU A 4 -29.19 -10.26 13.84
C GLU A 4 -28.45 -10.89 12.63
N ASN A 5 -28.61 -12.21 12.40
CA ASN A 5 -27.97 -12.89 11.28
C ASN A 5 -28.70 -12.70 9.93
N GLN A 6 -29.95 -12.20 9.95
CA GLN A 6 -30.70 -11.92 8.72
C GLN A 6 -30.46 -10.50 8.21
N GLN A 7 -30.18 -9.54 9.09
CA GLN A 7 -29.94 -8.15 8.70
C GLN A 7 -28.60 -7.94 8.01
N VAL A 8 -27.57 -8.71 8.40
CA VAL A 8 -26.24 -8.67 7.76
C VAL A 8 -26.28 -9.18 6.30
N SER A 9 -27.24 -10.04 5.95
CA SER A 9 -27.36 -10.59 4.58
C SER A 9 -28.11 -9.66 3.61
N GLU A 10 -28.96 -8.76 4.06
CA GLU A 10 -29.73 -7.86 3.19
C GLU A 10 -28.96 -6.60 2.82
N ASP A 11 -28.09 -6.09 3.71
CA ASP A 11 -27.22 -4.95 3.41
C ASP A 11 -26.12 -5.26 2.37
N PHE A 12 -25.84 -6.55 2.14
CA PHE A 12 -24.83 -7.00 1.17
C PHE A 12 -25.19 -6.72 -0.31
N TYR A 13 -26.48 -6.52 -0.62
CA TYR A 13 -26.97 -6.43 -1.99
C TYR A 13 -27.49 -5.05 -2.41
N THR A 14 -27.48 -4.06 -1.51
CA THR A 14 -28.11 -2.76 -1.77
C THR A 14 -27.16 -1.63 -2.18
N SER A 15 -25.84 -1.78 -2.02
CA SER A 15 -24.86 -0.83 -2.53
C SER A 15 -24.13 -1.47 -3.70
N GLY A 16 -24.00 -0.79 -4.81
CA GLY A 16 -23.26 -1.29 -5.99
C GLY A 16 -21.77 -1.54 -5.75
N ASP A 17 -21.38 -1.80 -4.50
CA ASP A 17 -20.00 -2.05 -4.10
C ASP A 17 -19.59 -3.50 -4.37
N LEU A 18 -18.34 -3.69 -4.64
CA LEU A 18 -17.74 -4.97 -4.96
C LEU A 18 -16.97 -5.52 -3.75
N TRP A 19 -16.97 -6.84 -3.60
CA TRP A 19 -16.28 -7.52 -2.53
C TRP A 19 -15.10 -8.31 -3.09
N PHE A 20 -13.93 -8.07 -2.54
CA PHE A 20 -12.68 -8.71 -2.91
C PHE A 20 -12.11 -9.49 -1.73
N SER A 21 -11.52 -10.63 -2.00
CA SER A 21 -10.56 -11.21 -1.06
C SER A 21 -9.30 -10.33 -1.03
N GLN A 22 -8.51 -10.47 0.02
CA GLN A 22 -7.24 -9.73 0.14
C GLN A 22 -6.30 -9.98 -1.03
N SER A 23 -6.26 -11.22 -1.53
CA SER A 23 -5.42 -11.59 -2.68
C SER A 23 -5.93 -11.01 -4.00
N GLU A 24 -7.24 -10.95 -4.21
CA GLU A 24 -7.83 -10.32 -5.40
C GLU A 24 -7.55 -8.81 -5.42
N LEU A 25 -7.74 -8.13 -4.28
CA LEU A 25 -7.40 -6.72 -4.15
C LEU A 25 -5.90 -6.48 -4.43
N GLN A 26 -5.03 -7.30 -3.84
CA GLN A 26 -3.60 -7.21 -4.08
C GLN A 26 -3.28 -7.31 -5.57
N GLN A 27 -3.82 -8.31 -6.27
CA GLN A 27 -3.58 -8.51 -7.70
C GLN A 27 -4.15 -7.40 -8.57
N LEU A 28 -5.30 -6.85 -8.20
CA LEU A 28 -5.87 -5.68 -8.89
C LEU A 28 -4.94 -4.48 -8.75
N VAL A 29 -4.48 -4.18 -7.54
CA VAL A 29 -3.57 -3.05 -7.27
C VAL A 29 -2.21 -3.24 -7.94
N VAL A 30 -1.68 -4.47 -8.04
CA VAL A 30 -0.47 -4.76 -8.84
C VAL A 30 -0.66 -4.33 -10.29
N LYS A 31 -1.80 -4.67 -10.91
CA LYS A 31 -2.10 -4.24 -12.29
C LYS A 31 -2.20 -2.71 -12.40
N VAL A 32 -2.83 -2.07 -11.41
CA VAL A 32 -2.94 -0.59 -11.33
C VAL A 32 -1.56 0.05 -11.28
N ALA A 33 -0.68 -0.40 -10.39
CA ALA A 33 0.68 0.10 -10.26
C ALA A 33 1.49 -0.11 -11.56
N ARG A 34 1.32 -1.27 -12.21
CA ARG A 34 1.92 -1.55 -13.51
C ARG A 34 1.41 -0.59 -14.59
N GLY A 35 0.10 -0.35 -14.63
CA GLY A 35 -0.52 0.61 -15.56
C GLY A 35 -0.04 2.04 -15.32
N SER A 36 0.30 2.37 -14.07
CA SER A 36 0.89 3.67 -13.69
C SER A 36 2.41 3.75 -13.93
N GLY A 37 3.03 2.72 -14.53
CA GLY A 37 4.44 2.74 -14.93
C GLY A 37 5.43 2.22 -13.90
N TYR A 38 4.99 1.67 -12.75
CA TYR A 38 5.90 1.02 -11.80
C TYR A 38 6.48 -0.28 -12.39
N CYS A 39 7.71 -0.65 -12.02
CA CYS A 39 8.29 -1.95 -12.39
C CYS A 39 7.54 -3.10 -11.68
N TRP A 40 7.81 -4.35 -12.05
CA TRP A 40 7.10 -5.51 -11.47
C TRP A 40 7.31 -5.64 -9.97
N SER A 41 8.56 -5.53 -9.50
CA SER A 41 8.89 -5.63 -8.08
C SER A 41 8.17 -4.57 -7.25
N ASP A 42 8.22 -3.31 -7.69
CA ASP A 42 7.56 -2.21 -6.99
C ASP A 42 6.03 -2.39 -6.99
N ALA A 43 5.46 -2.84 -8.10
CA ALA A 43 4.03 -3.07 -8.21
C ALA A 43 3.54 -4.17 -7.25
N GLU A 44 4.29 -5.26 -7.11
CA GLU A 44 3.98 -6.33 -6.15
C GLU A 44 4.00 -5.81 -4.71
N GLU A 45 4.98 -4.98 -4.36
CA GLU A 45 5.06 -4.36 -3.04
C GLU A 45 3.92 -3.36 -2.78
N ILE A 46 3.55 -2.57 -3.79
CA ILE A 46 2.41 -1.63 -3.70
C ILE A 46 1.09 -2.40 -3.53
N GLY A 47 0.91 -3.48 -4.29
CA GLY A 47 -0.26 -4.34 -4.15
C GLY A 47 -0.35 -4.96 -2.75
N TRP A 48 0.78 -5.44 -2.24
CA TRP A 48 0.85 -5.95 -0.87
C TRP A 48 0.52 -4.86 0.16
N ALA A 49 1.03 -3.64 -0.01
CA ALA A 49 0.76 -2.53 0.91
C ALA A 49 -0.73 -2.17 0.96
N ALA A 50 -1.41 -2.12 -0.19
CA ALA A 50 -2.86 -1.89 -0.23
C ALA A 50 -3.64 -3.00 0.51
N SER A 51 -3.31 -4.26 0.25
CA SER A 51 -3.91 -5.40 0.93
C SER A 51 -3.65 -5.37 2.45
N TRP A 52 -2.43 -5.00 2.87
CA TRP A 52 -2.08 -4.86 4.27
C TRP A 52 -2.92 -3.77 4.96
N LEU A 53 -3.07 -2.60 4.35
CA LEU A 53 -3.93 -1.52 4.86
C LEU A 53 -5.37 -2.00 5.03
N SER A 54 -5.93 -2.64 4.02
CA SER A 54 -7.31 -3.13 4.03
C SER A 54 -7.54 -4.21 5.10
N LYS A 55 -6.53 -5.03 5.40
CA LYS A 55 -6.57 -6.00 6.50
C LYS A 55 -6.82 -5.33 7.86
N PHE A 56 -6.38 -4.09 8.02
CA PHE A 56 -6.57 -3.29 9.23
C PHE A 56 -7.77 -2.33 9.14
N GLY A 57 -8.63 -2.50 8.15
CA GLY A 57 -9.84 -1.69 7.98
C GLY A 57 -9.61 -0.32 7.35
N LEU A 58 -8.44 -0.11 6.73
CA LEU A 58 -8.13 1.10 5.99
C LEU A 58 -8.47 0.92 4.50
N PRO A 59 -8.94 1.96 3.79
CA PRO A 59 -9.23 1.87 2.36
C PRO A 59 -7.92 1.87 1.54
N GLY A 60 -7.22 0.72 1.53
CA GLY A 60 -5.90 0.61 0.90
C GLY A 60 -5.91 0.91 -0.59
N GLU A 61 -7.00 0.55 -1.28
CA GLU A 61 -7.24 0.86 -2.68
C GLU A 61 -7.34 2.36 -2.94
N ASP A 62 -8.12 3.09 -2.12
CA ASP A 62 -8.30 4.53 -2.27
C ASP A 62 -7.01 5.29 -1.95
N VAL A 63 -6.24 4.82 -0.96
CA VAL A 63 -4.91 5.35 -0.65
C VAL A 63 -4.01 5.27 -1.86
N VAL A 64 -3.95 4.11 -2.52
CA VAL A 64 -3.12 3.92 -3.70
C VAL A 64 -3.63 4.75 -4.86
N LEU A 65 -4.94 4.77 -5.13
CA LEU A 65 -5.54 5.59 -6.20
C LEU A 65 -5.19 7.07 -6.04
N SER A 66 -5.30 7.62 -4.82
CA SER A 66 -4.98 9.03 -4.56
C SER A 66 -3.54 9.38 -4.93
N LEU A 67 -2.61 8.44 -4.72
CA LEU A 67 -1.20 8.60 -5.05
C LEU A 67 -0.92 8.43 -6.55
N MET A 68 -1.64 7.55 -7.25
CA MET A 68 -1.51 7.38 -8.71
C MET A 68 -1.99 8.62 -9.48
N HIS A 69 -2.95 9.34 -8.95
CA HIS A 69 -3.40 10.62 -9.53
C HIS A 69 -2.46 11.80 -9.23
N SER A 70 -1.51 11.64 -8.30
CA SER A 70 -0.61 12.72 -7.89
C SER A 70 0.64 12.75 -8.77
N SER A 71 0.58 13.47 -9.89
CA SER A 71 1.69 13.58 -10.86
C SER A 71 2.90 14.39 -10.35
N GLU A 72 2.75 15.15 -9.27
CA GLU A 72 3.77 16.09 -8.78
C GLU A 72 4.66 15.53 -7.66
N LEU A 73 4.51 14.25 -7.31
CA LEU A 73 5.26 13.65 -6.23
C LEU A 73 6.67 13.23 -6.67
N ILE A 74 7.66 13.64 -5.90
CA ILE A 74 9.05 13.26 -6.15
C ILE A 74 9.31 11.85 -5.62
N ALA A 75 10.09 11.08 -6.40
CA ALA A 75 10.75 9.92 -5.88
C ALA A 75 11.87 10.38 -4.92
N PRO A 76 12.08 9.72 -3.76
CA PRO A 76 13.22 10.00 -2.93
C PRO A 76 14.50 9.68 -3.71
N THR A 77 15.56 10.40 -3.37
CA THR A 77 16.89 10.04 -3.85
C THR A 77 17.27 8.63 -3.35
N PRO A 78 18.21 7.95 -4.01
CA PRO A 78 18.56 6.56 -3.66
C PRO A 78 19.05 6.36 -2.22
N THR A 79 19.45 7.42 -1.53
CA THR A 79 19.99 7.32 -0.16
C THR A 79 19.14 8.13 0.83
N PRO A 80 18.78 7.55 1.98
CA PRO A 80 17.91 8.21 2.98
C PRO A 80 18.43 9.54 3.52
N GLN A 81 19.74 9.75 3.52
CA GLN A 81 20.36 10.99 3.99
C GLN A 81 19.95 12.24 3.20
N PHE A 82 19.44 12.07 1.97
CA PHE A 82 18.97 13.16 1.10
C PHE A 82 17.46 13.40 1.15
N TRP A 83 16.73 12.67 1.98
CA TRP A 83 15.27 12.83 2.10
C TRP A 83 14.85 14.09 2.86
N LYS A 84 15.81 14.89 3.29
CA LYS A 84 15.60 16.19 3.91
C LYS A 84 15.53 17.34 2.90
N GLU A 85 15.91 17.08 1.66
CA GLU A 85 15.98 18.11 0.64
C GLU A 85 14.77 18.03 -0.29
N GLY A 86 13.92 19.05 -0.29
CA GLY A 86 12.88 19.15 -1.30
C GLY A 86 11.77 20.16 -0.99
N ARG A 87 11.44 20.96 -1.98
CA ARG A 87 10.26 21.85 -1.96
C ARG A 87 8.98 21.12 -2.38
N ILE A 88 9.10 19.92 -2.92
CA ILE A 88 8.02 19.11 -3.45
C ILE A 88 7.85 17.90 -2.51
N PRO A 89 6.63 17.54 -2.12
CA PRO A 89 6.40 16.42 -1.22
C PRO A 89 6.91 15.09 -1.77
N HIS A 90 7.50 14.28 -0.90
CA HIS A 90 7.91 12.93 -1.24
C HIS A 90 6.69 12.00 -1.38
N CYS A 91 6.75 11.13 -2.37
CA CYS A 91 5.77 10.06 -2.57
C CYS A 91 5.91 8.99 -1.48
N PRO A 92 4.88 8.69 -0.67
CA PRO A 92 4.96 7.68 0.39
C PRO A 92 5.22 6.26 -0.14
N LEU A 93 4.76 5.93 -1.36
CA LEU A 93 5.07 4.66 -2.02
C LEU A 93 6.58 4.55 -2.29
N ARG A 94 7.15 5.57 -2.91
CA ARG A 94 8.58 5.60 -3.24
C ARG A 94 9.46 5.64 -2.00
N CYS A 95 9.05 6.40 -0.98
CA CYS A 95 9.75 6.41 0.32
C CYS A 95 9.69 5.03 0.99
N GLY A 96 8.54 4.39 0.94
CA GLY A 96 8.35 3.06 1.51
C GLY A 96 9.21 1.99 0.84
N LEU A 97 9.24 1.97 -0.49
CA LEU A 97 10.10 1.07 -1.27
C LEU A 97 11.56 1.30 -0.94
N ALA A 98 12.02 2.56 -0.96
CA ALA A 98 13.39 2.88 -0.61
C ALA A 98 13.74 2.53 0.84
N LEU A 99 12.81 2.72 1.79
CA LEU A 99 13.00 2.30 3.18
C LEU A 99 13.28 0.79 3.27
N MET A 100 12.54 -0.03 2.54
CA MET A 100 12.74 -1.48 2.50
C MET A 100 14.09 -1.84 1.88
N ASP A 101 14.45 -1.23 0.75
CA ASP A 101 15.70 -1.52 0.04
C ASP A 101 16.94 -1.19 0.88
N PHE A 102 16.89 -0.09 1.63
CA PHE A 102 18.00 0.39 2.45
C PHE A 102 17.95 -0.05 3.92
N ALA A 103 16.91 -0.76 4.35
CA ALA A 103 16.64 -1.07 5.76
C ALA A 103 17.81 -1.73 6.50
N GLN A 104 18.54 -2.60 5.82
CA GLN A 104 19.66 -3.36 6.40
C GLN A 104 21.03 -2.70 6.16
N LEU A 105 21.07 -1.65 5.36
CA LEU A 105 22.32 -0.97 5.03
C LEU A 105 22.67 0.06 6.13
N PRO A 106 23.97 0.38 6.29
CA PRO A 106 24.42 1.42 7.22
C PRO A 106 23.78 2.79 6.94
N GLU A 107 23.50 3.09 5.68
CA GLU A 107 22.85 4.31 5.19
C GLU A 107 21.36 4.36 5.50
N GLY A 108 20.75 3.21 5.78
CA GLY A 108 19.32 3.09 6.09
C GLY A 108 18.99 3.44 7.54
N LEU A 109 18.26 2.55 8.22
CA LEU A 109 17.89 2.78 9.62
C LEU A 109 19.05 2.65 10.60
N GLY A 110 20.12 1.92 10.27
CA GLY A 110 21.35 1.81 11.06
C GLY A 110 21.11 1.92 12.59
N THR A 111 21.91 2.75 13.26
CA THR A 111 21.73 3.15 14.67
C THR A 111 21.10 4.53 14.84
N SER A 112 20.88 5.25 13.76
CA SER A 112 20.35 6.62 13.73
C SER A 112 18.89 6.65 13.30
N SER A 113 18.23 7.78 13.54
CA SER A 113 16.88 8.02 13.02
C SER A 113 16.93 8.45 11.56
N LEU A 114 15.95 7.98 10.78
CA LEU A 114 15.65 8.49 9.46
C LEU A 114 14.54 9.54 9.58
N VAL A 115 14.69 10.67 8.90
CA VAL A 115 13.69 11.74 8.86
C VAL A 115 13.33 12.04 7.42
N ILE A 116 12.03 12.06 7.14
CA ILE A 116 11.44 12.50 5.86
C ILE A 116 10.71 13.81 6.16
N GLU A 117 11.28 14.95 5.75
CA GLU A 117 10.77 16.26 6.15
C GLU A 117 9.41 16.61 5.53
N SER A 118 9.10 16.05 4.38
CA SER A 118 7.91 16.42 3.63
C SER A 118 7.37 15.20 2.88
N MET A 119 6.44 14.47 3.47
CA MET A 119 5.80 13.30 2.86
C MET A 119 4.31 13.53 2.68
N LEU A 120 3.75 13.17 1.54
CA LEU A 120 2.32 13.28 1.27
C LEU A 120 1.58 12.07 1.83
N GLY A 121 0.97 12.23 3.00
CA GLY A 121 0.16 11.18 3.61
C GLY A 121 0.98 10.04 4.22
N LEU A 122 0.58 9.63 5.41
CA LEU A 122 1.28 8.61 6.18
C LEU A 122 0.80 7.16 5.89
N PRO A 123 -0.51 6.90 5.63
CA PRO A 123 -1.04 5.54 5.69
C PRO A 123 -0.31 4.52 4.82
N CYS A 124 -0.03 4.86 3.57
CA CYS A 124 0.64 3.93 2.66
C CYS A 124 2.06 3.59 3.14
N PHE A 125 2.76 4.58 3.68
CA PHE A 125 4.11 4.40 4.21
C PHE A 125 4.14 3.42 5.41
N LEU A 126 3.08 3.37 6.23
CA LEU A 126 3.01 2.47 7.39
C LEU A 126 3.08 0.99 6.98
N ALA A 127 2.48 0.61 5.86
CA ALA A 127 2.56 -0.76 5.36
C ALA A 127 4.02 -1.16 5.06
N PHE A 128 4.77 -0.29 4.39
CA PHE A 128 6.19 -0.52 4.10
C PHE A 128 7.05 -0.51 5.37
N ALA A 129 6.76 0.37 6.33
CA ALA A 129 7.44 0.38 7.62
C ALA A 129 7.21 -0.93 8.39
N ALA A 130 6.00 -1.49 8.32
CA ALA A 130 5.69 -2.80 8.89
C ALA A 130 6.52 -3.92 8.26
N ARG A 131 6.59 -3.93 6.92
CA ARG A 131 7.42 -4.90 6.20
C ARG A 131 8.90 -4.73 6.50
N THR A 132 9.38 -3.51 6.60
CA THR A 132 10.75 -3.19 7.01
C THR A 132 11.05 -3.73 8.41
N ALA A 133 10.18 -3.50 9.40
CA ALA A 133 10.34 -4.02 10.75
C ALA A 133 10.50 -5.54 10.77
N ARG A 134 9.68 -6.24 9.96
CA ARG A 134 9.80 -7.69 9.77
C ARG A 134 11.12 -8.10 9.12
N GLN A 135 11.55 -7.37 8.08
CA GLN A 135 12.79 -7.67 7.35
C GLN A 135 14.03 -7.53 8.23
N ILE A 136 14.10 -6.46 9.03
CA ILE A 136 15.23 -6.22 9.95
C ILE A 136 15.09 -6.95 11.29
N GLN A 137 13.97 -7.65 11.52
CA GLN A 137 13.64 -8.34 12.76
C GLN A 137 13.73 -7.41 13.98
N HIS A 138 13.28 -6.17 13.83
CA HIS A 138 13.37 -5.15 14.87
C HIS A 138 12.14 -4.22 14.82
N PRO A 139 11.51 -3.92 15.99
CA PRO A 139 10.40 -2.97 16.05
C PRO A 139 10.82 -1.59 15.58
N LEU A 140 9.89 -0.89 14.95
CA LEU A 140 10.06 0.49 14.51
C LEU A 140 9.13 1.41 15.30
N LYS A 141 9.63 2.59 15.63
CA LYS A 141 8.83 3.72 16.11
C LYS A 141 8.72 4.73 14.96
N ILE A 142 7.50 5.04 14.56
CA ILE A 142 7.17 6.06 13.58
C ILE A 142 6.59 7.25 14.35
N GLN A 143 7.13 8.43 14.12
CA GLN A 143 6.69 9.68 14.75
C GLN A 143 6.32 10.70 13.68
N TRP A 144 5.22 11.38 13.86
CA TRP A 144 4.78 12.50 13.03
C TRP A 144 4.01 13.49 13.91
N GLU A 145 4.24 14.76 13.71
CA GLU A 145 3.67 15.79 14.57
C GLU A 145 3.89 15.45 16.06
N GLU A 146 2.82 15.44 16.87
CA GLU A 146 2.86 15.04 18.29
C GLU A 146 2.47 13.58 18.51
N GLN A 147 2.33 12.80 17.42
CA GLN A 147 1.90 11.42 17.48
C GLN A 147 3.05 10.44 17.29
N SER A 148 2.88 9.24 17.80
CA SER A 148 3.82 8.15 17.54
C SER A 148 3.10 6.82 17.47
N LEU A 149 3.62 5.94 16.61
CA LEU A 149 3.14 4.59 16.41
C LEU A 149 4.30 3.61 16.53
N PHE A 150 4.07 2.50 17.20
CA PHE A 150 5.02 1.40 17.26
C PHE A 150 4.55 0.29 16.32
N ILE A 151 5.46 -0.14 15.45
CA ILE A 151 5.22 -1.23 14.51
C ILE A 151 6.13 -2.38 14.87
N ASN A 152 5.53 -3.53 15.22
CA ASN A 152 6.26 -4.75 15.48
C ASN A 152 5.65 -5.90 14.68
N GLU A 153 6.22 -6.20 13.55
CA GLU A 153 5.82 -7.32 12.67
C GLU A 153 6.60 -8.61 12.94
N VAL A 154 7.47 -8.61 13.97
CA VAL A 154 8.33 -9.77 14.24
C VAL A 154 7.53 -10.96 14.76
N ALA A 155 6.53 -10.72 15.61
CA ALA A 155 5.70 -11.78 16.21
C ALA A 155 4.26 -11.79 15.71
N GLN A 156 3.59 -10.65 15.69
CA GLN A 156 2.24 -10.45 15.14
C GLN A 156 2.08 -8.96 14.79
N PRO A 157 1.39 -8.61 13.69
CA PRO A 157 1.16 -7.21 13.36
C PRO A 157 0.32 -6.56 14.46
N SER A 158 0.88 -5.56 15.10
CA SER A 158 0.20 -4.76 16.10
C SER A 158 0.35 -3.29 15.74
N VAL A 159 -0.72 -2.71 15.22
CA VAL A 159 -0.79 -1.30 14.86
C VAL A 159 -2.10 -0.74 15.41
N GLU A 160 -2.03 0.27 16.28
CA GLU A 160 -3.20 1.03 16.68
C GLU A 160 -3.55 2.04 15.57
N ILE A 161 -4.15 1.54 14.51
CA ILE A 161 -4.47 2.33 13.31
C ILE A 161 -5.61 3.31 13.56
N ASP A 162 -6.50 3.03 14.50
CA ASP A 162 -7.65 3.90 14.84
C ASP A 162 -7.24 5.33 15.24
N LYS A 163 -5.97 5.53 15.58
CA LYS A 163 -5.41 6.85 15.95
C LYS A 163 -4.72 7.56 14.79
N VAL A 164 -4.52 6.88 13.65
CA VAL A 164 -3.88 7.50 12.49
C VAL A 164 -4.92 8.34 11.77
N SER A 165 -4.77 9.65 11.83
CA SER A 165 -5.58 10.57 11.01
C SER A 165 -5.41 10.23 9.53
N MET A 166 -6.52 9.90 8.86
CA MET A 166 -6.58 9.50 7.47
C MET A 166 -6.62 10.70 6.52
N GLU A 167 -5.92 11.77 6.85
CA GLU A 167 -5.80 12.90 5.96
C GLU A 167 -4.86 12.57 4.80
N PHE A 168 -5.42 12.03 3.72
CA PHE A 168 -4.68 11.60 2.53
C PHE A 168 -3.92 12.72 1.81
N GLY A 169 -4.28 13.96 2.01
CA GLY A 169 -3.66 15.13 1.36
C GLY A 169 -2.70 15.93 2.24
N LYS A 170 -2.47 15.51 3.47
CA LYS A 170 -1.64 16.26 4.41
C LYS A 170 -0.15 15.95 4.21
N ILE A 171 0.65 17.00 4.14
CA ILE A 171 2.11 16.88 4.14
C ILE A 171 2.58 16.81 5.59
N VAL A 172 3.36 15.80 5.91
CA VAL A 172 3.87 15.54 7.25
C VAL A 172 5.38 15.29 7.26
N GLU A 173 6.04 15.72 8.33
CA GLU A 173 7.38 15.23 8.66
C GLU A 173 7.24 13.88 9.36
N VAL A 174 8.00 12.89 8.91
CA VAL A 174 7.99 11.55 9.49
C VAL A 174 9.38 11.19 9.96
N LYS A 175 9.49 10.84 11.24
CA LYS A 175 10.72 10.31 11.85
C LYS A 175 10.57 8.83 12.15
N ILE A 176 11.53 8.03 11.69
CA ILE A 176 11.57 6.59 11.87
C ILE A 176 12.80 6.25 12.72
N THR A 177 12.59 5.44 13.76
CA THR A 177 13.67 4.94 14.63
C THR A 177 13.47 3.46 14.91
N ARG A 178 14.56 2.73 15.13
CA ARG A 178 14.47 1.42 15.78
C ARG A 178 14.03 1.60 17.23
N SER A 179 13.23 0.69 17.73
CA SER A 179 12.73 0.74 19.10
C SER A 179 13.15 -0.50 19.86
N ASP A 180 13.84 -0.33 20.98
CA ASP A 180 14.21 -1.42 21.88
C ASP A 180 13.11 -1.73 22.92
N SER A 181 11.97 -1.02 22.83
CA SER A 181 10.91 -1.21 23.81
C SER A 181 10.05 -2.42 23.48
N ASP A 182 9.95 -3.34 24.42
CA ASP A 182 8.93 -4.41 24.47
C ASP A 182 7.53 -3.84 24.81
N MET A 183 7.14 -2.76 24.12
CA MET A 183 5.83 -2.16 24.36
C MET A 183 4.73 -3.16 24.07
N ALA A 184 3.80 -3.25 25.01
CA ALA A 184 2.69 -4.18 24.95
C ALA A 184 1.91 -4.04 23.63
N TYR A 185 1.78 -5.17 22.96
CA TYR A 185 1.09 -5.30 21.70
C TYR A 185 -0.37 -4.91 21.83
N VAL A 186 -0.82 -3.92 21.08
CA VAL A 186 -2.23 -3.69 20.89
C VAL A 186 -2.72 -4.58 19.77
N ARG A 187 -3.49 -5.57 20.14
CA ARG A 187 -4.11 -6.52 19.22
C ARG A 187 -5.18 -5.77 18.41
N THR A 188 -4.99 -5.62 17.11
CA THR A 188 -6.10 -5.19 16.24
C THR A 188 -7.21 -6.23 16.31
N LYS A 189 -8.40 -5.78 16.71
CA LYS A 189 -9.53 -6.70 16.96
C LYS A 189 -10.10 -7.36 15.71
N ASN A 190 -9.88 -6.83 14.51
CA ASN A 190 -10.53 -7.33 13.29
C ASN A 190 -9.54 -7.41 12.13
N SER A 191 -9.06 -8.59 11.83
CA SER A 191 -8.52 -8.91 10.51
C SER A 191 -9.70 -9.11 9.56
N GLN A 192 -9.92 -8.19 8.63
CA GLN A 192 -10.94 -8.35 7.60
C GLN A 192 -10.43 -9.33 6.52
N TYR A 193 -11.21 -10.36 6.22
CA TYR A 193 -10.88 -11.34 5.17
C TYR A 193 -11.35 -10.86 3.79
N CYS A 194 -12.41 -10.04 3.75
CA CYS A 194 -12.97 -9.45 2.54
C CYS A 194 -12.92 -7.94 2.66
N VAL A 195 -12.64 -7.30 1.53
CA VAL A 195 -12.54 -5.85 1.38
C VAL A 195 -13.70 -5.38 0.52
N ARG A 196 -14.39 -4.36 0.98
CA ARG A 196 -15.44 -3.69 0.24
C ARG A 196 -14.83 -2.54 -0.53
N VAL A 197 -14.95 -2.56 -1.86
CA VAL A 197 -14.47 -1.53 -2.78
C VAL A 197 -15.68 -0.87 -3.42
N SER A 198 -15.75 0.46 -3.38
CA SER A 198 -16.84 1.18 -4.04
C SER A 198 -16.79 0.98 -5.56
N SER A 199 -17.96 0.98 -6.22
CA SER A 199 -18.01 0.90 -7.69
C SER A 199 -17.17 1.99 -8.35
N GLN A 200 -17.20 3.19 -7.80
CA GLN A 200 -16.40 4.32 -8.30
C GLN A 200 -14.90 4.05 -8.19
N SER A 201 -14.42 3.58 -7.04
CA SER A 201 -13.00 3.23 -6.84
C SER A 201 -12.60 2.09 -7.77
N PHE A 202 -13.47 1.09 -7.93
CA PHE A 202 -13.21 -0.04 -8.83
C PHE A 202 -13.07 0.40 -10.29
N GLU A 203 -13.96 1.26 -10.80
CA GLU A 203 -13.86 1.79 -12.17
C GLU A 203 -12.53 2.53 -12.40
N GLN A 204 -12.06 3.30 -11.41
CA GLN A 204 -10.78 4.00 -11.51
C GLN A 204 -9.60 3.02 -11.47
N LEU A 205 -9.63 2.02 -10.58
CA LEU A 205 -8.62 0.97 -10.53
C LEU A 205 -8.54 0.21 -11.86
N GLU A 206 -9.70 -0.14 -12.42
CA GLU A 206 -9.77 -0.84 -13.70
C GLU A 206 -9.20 0.00 -14.85
N ALA A 207 -9.50 1.31 -14.88
CA ALA A 207 -8.96 2.22 -15.89
C ALA A 207 -7.42 2.25 -15.90
N PHE A 208 -6.78 2.27 -14.72
CA PHE A 208 -5.33 2.15 -14.63
C PHE A 208 -4.84 0.76 -15.02
N ALA A 209 -5.50 -0.30 -14.56
CA ALA A 209 -5.11 -1.67 -14.85
C ALA A 209 -5.16 -1.97 -16.36
N GLN A 210 -6.13 -1.41 -17.09
CA GLN A 210 -6.26 -1.57 -18.53
C GLN A 210 -5.08 -0.98 -19.32
N GLN A 211 -4.35 -0.01 -18.76
CA GLN A 211 -3.16 0.54 -19.42
C GLN A 211 -2.02 -0.48 -19.57
N THR A 212 -2.08 -1.60 -18.84
CA THR A 212 -1.13 -2.71 -18.99
C THR A 212 -1.46 -3.61 -20.19
N LEU A 213 -2.69 -3.52 -20.71
CA LEU A 213 -3.13 -4.39 -21.79
C LEU A 213 -2.59 -3.87 -23.12
N VAL A 214 -1.92 -4.73 -23.85
CA VAL A 214 -1.58 -4.44 -25.25
C VAL A 214 -2.87 -4.45 -26.05
N PRO A 215 -3.17 -3.40 -26.85
CA PRO A 215 -4.33 -3.41 -27.72
C PRO A 215 -4.35 -4.67 -28.57
N ALA A 216 -5.47 -5.37 -28.59
CA ALA A 216 -5.65 -6.56 -29.42
C ALA A 216 -5.58 -6.14 -30.90
N SER A 217 -4.40 -6.24 -31.52
CA SER A 217 -4.22 -6.06 -32.96
C SER A 217 -4.32 -7.41 -33.67
N ASP A 218 -4.72 -7.39 -34.94
CA ASP A 218 -4.76 -8.61 -35.75
C ASP A 218 -3.39 -9.30 -35.80
N LEU A 219 -2.30 -8.50 -35.72
CA LEU A 219 -0.94 -9.01 -35.66
C LEU A 219 -0.65 -9.76 -34.32
N SER A 220 -1.19 -9.29 -33.19
CA SER A 220 -1.02 -9.96 -31.90
C SER A 220 -1.82 -11.26 -31.84
N ARG A 221 -3.01 -11.31 -32.46
CA ARG A 221 -3.82 -12.53 -32.60
C ARG A 221 -3.13 -13.58 -33.47
N LEU A 222 -2.57 -13.18 -34.61
CA LEU A 222 -1.79 -14.04 -35.49
C LEU A 222 -0.55 -14.63 -34.81
N ARG A 223 0.14 -13.86 -33.96
CA ARG A 223 1.32 -14.30 -33.20
C ARG A 223 1.00 -15.15 -31.98
N ALA A 224 -0.22 -15.09 -31.46
CA ALA A 224 -0.66 -15.86 -30.29
C ALA A 224 -0.99 -17.34 -30.58
N GLY A 225 -0.69 -17.84 -31.78
CA GLY A 225 -0.79 -19.27 -32.11
C GLY A 225 -2.20 -19.76 -32.48
N GLY A 226 -3.14 -18.88 -32.71
CA GLY A 226 -4.47 -19.21 -33.21
C GLY A 226 -4.49 -19.41 -34.76
N HIS A 227 -3.60 -20.22 -35.31
CA HIS A 227 -3.73 -20.68 -36.66
C HIS A 227 -4.63 -21.91 -36.65
N ASP A 228 -5.90 -21.72 -36.98
CA ASP A 228 -6.71 -22.80 -37.55
C ASP A 228 -6.02 -23.23 -38.84
N ASN A 229 -5.33 -24.35 -38.81
CA ASN A 229 -4.88 -25.02 -39.99
C ASN A 229 -6.14 -25.45 -40.74
N PRO A 230 -6.45 -24.90 -41.92
CA PRO A 230 -7.48 -25.47 -42.77
C PRO A 230 -6.95 -26.83 -43.21
N THR A 231 -7.43 -27.87 -42.56
CA THR A 231 -7.27 -29.25 -43.07
C THR A 231 -7.93 -29.35 -44.40
N SER A 232 -7.13 -29.48 -45.44
CA SER A 232 -7.48 -29.98 -46.75
C SER A 232 -8.21 -31.30 -46.71
#